data_73dab5d4359c25654b2cd96342834c13
#
_entry.id   73dab5d4359c25654b2cd96342834c13
#
_cell.length_a   1.000
_cell.length_b   1.000
_cell.length_c   1.000
_cell.angle_alpha   90.00
_cell.angle_beta   90.00
_cell.angle_gamma   90.00
#
_symmetry.space_group_name_H-M   'P 1'
#
loop_
_entity.id
_entity.type
_entity.pdbx_description
1 polymer ?
#
loop_
_entity_poly.entity_id
_entity_poly.type
_entity_poly.pdbx_seq_one_letter_code
_entity_poly.pdbx_strand_id
1 'polypeptide(L)'
;MIAKYKAIVLFLFLQTSVFSQDLGKAYFAGGCFWCMEESFEKKEGVLEVVSGYSGGTTKNPTYKEVTYGKTGHFETIEVIFNKDSINYNDLLNHFWKNIDPFDEYGQFCDKGYSYRSVAFYENEEQKDLIEKSMIKLEKKFKKKIVTYVRKFDKFYKAEDAHQNYYEEKFLNYLSYKKACRREEILNKIWN
;
A
#
# COMPACT_ATOMS: atom_id res chain seq x y z
N MET A 1 -21.69 7.22 74.81
CA MET A 1 -20.84 7.93 73.84
C MET A 1 -20.58 7.02 72.64
N ILE A 2 -21.23 7.29 71.51
CA ILE A 2 -21.10 6.43 70.31
C ILE A 2 -20.20 7.19 69.34
N ALA A 3 -18.99 6.68 69.13
CA ALA A 3 -18.03 7.27 68.20
C ALA A 3 -18.42 6.90 66.72
N LYS A 4 -18.73 7.92 65.91
CA LYS A 4 -19.03 7.77 64.49
C LYS A 4 -17.72 7.74 63.70
N TYR A 5 -17.32 6.59 63.19
CA TYR A 5 -16.24 6.49 62.24
C TYR A 5 -16.73 6.93 60.86
N LYS A 6 -16.18 8.01 60.33
CA LYS A 6 -16.35 8.41 58.92
C LYS A 6 -15.34 7.63 58.09
N ALA A 7 -15.82 6.69 57.28
CA ALA A 7 -15.00 6.03 56.28
C ALA A 7 -14.75 7.02 55.13
N ILE A 8 -13.50 7.39 54.92
CA ILE A 8 -13.06 8.17 53.75
C ILE A 8 -12.79 7.16 52.62
N VAL A 9 -13.68 7.14 51.61
CA VAL A 9 -13.47 6.35 50.39
C VAL A 9 -12.59 7.19 49.48
N LEU A 10 -11.33 6.79 49.35
CA LEU A 10 -10.35 7.38 48.43
C LEU A 10 -10.60 6.83 47.00
N PHE A 11 -11.21 7.62 46.13
CA PHE A 11 -11.36 7.31 44.72
C PHE A 11 -10.01 7.53 44.02
N LEU A 12 -9.28 6.44 43.75
CA LEU A 12 -8.12 6.45 42.85
C LEU A 12 -8.62 6.57 41.40
N PHE A 13 -8.51 7.76 40.84
CA PHE A 13 -8.65 7.94 39.39
C PHE A 13 -7.41 7.35 38.69
N LEU A 14 -7.55 6.16 38.14
CA LEU A 14 -6.59 5.67 37.16
C LEU A 14 -6.71 6.55 35.90
N GLN A 15 -5.77 7.46 35.70
CA GLN A 15 -5.60 8.15 34.44
C GLN A 15 -5.02 7.14 33.43
N THR A 16 -5.87 6.54 32.60
CA THR A 16 -5.43 5.79 31.42
C THR A 16 -4.95 6.81 30.38
N SER A 17 -3.65 6.92 30.20
CA SER A 17 -3.07 7.66 29.09
C SER A 17 -3.49 6.97 27.79
N VAL A 18 -4.43 7.56 27.06
CA VAL A 18 -4.73 7.13 25.69
C VAL A 18 -3.54 7.57 24.84
N PHE A 19 -2.65 6.64 24.53
CA PHE A 19 -1.61 6.85 23.53
C PHE A 19 -2.31 6.97 22.17
N SER A 20 -2.38 8.18 21.62
CA SER A 20 -2.76 8.39 20.24
C SER A 20 -1.63 7.85 19.36
N GLN A 21 -1.93 6.84 18.53
CA GLN A 21 -0.97 6.36 17.52
C GLN A 21 -0.74 7.45 16.47
N ASP A 22 0.50 7.74 16.13
CA ASP A 22 0.84 8.63 15.00
C ASP A 22 0.72 7.83 13.68
N LEU A 23 -0.40 8.04 13.00
CA LEU A 23 -0.71 7.32 11.78
C LEU A 23 -0.15 8.05 10.55
N GLY A 24 0.36 7.26 9.62
CA GLY A 24 0.79 7.72 8.30
C GLY A 24 -0.04 7.06 7.20
N LYS A 25 0.02 7.68 6.01
CA LYS A 25 -0.51 7.10 4.77
C LYS A 25 0.59 7.02 3.71
N ALA A 26 0.47 6.03 2.85
CA ALA A 26 1.31 5.89 1.66
C ALA A 26 0.48 5.27 0.53
N TYR A 27 0.81 5.60 -0.72
CA TYR A 27 0.06 5.16 -1.89
C TYR A 27 0.99 4.55 -2.92
N PHE A 28 0.68 3.31 -3.35
CA PHE A 28 1.49 2.57 -4.30
C PHE A 28 0.61 1.86 -5.33
N ALA A 29 1.03 1.88 -6.59
CA ALA A 29 0.49 1.05 -7.65
C ALA A 29 1.56 0.04 -8.08
N GLY A 30 1.22 -1.25 -8.11
CA GLY A 30 2.17 -2.33 -8.39
C GLY A 30 1.56 -3.50 -9.16
N GLY A 31 0.73 -3.20 -10.17
CA GLY A 31 -0.10 -4.18 -10.87
C GLY A 31 -1.38 -4.49 -10.12
N CYS A 32 -1.81 -5.74 -10.12
CA CYS A 32 -3.01 -6.16 -9.42
C CYS A 32 -3.00 -5.73 -7.94
N PHE A 33 -3.97 -4.90 -7.57
CA PHE A 33 -4.07 -4.37 -6.20
C PHE A 33 -4.36 -5.46 -5.16
N TRP A 34 -5.02 -6.58 -5.49
CA TRP A 34 -5.20 -7.71 -4.56
C TRP A 34 -3.87 -8.31 -4.08
N CYS A 35 -2.87 -8.39 -5.01
CA CYS A 35 -1.54 -8.87 -4.66
C CYS A 35 -0.75 -7.87 -3.82
N MET A 36 -0.93 -6.58 -4.09
CA MET A 36 -0.31 -5.52 -3.31
C MET A 36 -0.94 -5.43 -1.93
N GLU A 37 -2.27 -5.51 -1.81
CA GLU A 37 -3.03 -5.56 -0.56
C GLU A 37 -2.52 -6.71 0.32
N GLU A 38 -2.55 -7.97 -0.17
CA GLU A 38 -2.01 -9.13 0.55
C GLU A 38 -0.59 -8.92 1.06
N SER A 39 0.27 -8.38 0.21
CA SER A 39 1.69 -8.19 0.54
C SER A 39 1.90 -7.16 1.64
N PHE A 40 1.17 -6.03 1.58
CA PHE A 40 1.35 -4.94 2.54
C PHE A 40 0.65 -5.20 3.87
N GLU A 41 -0.49 -5.86 3.91
CA GLU A 41 -1.16 -6.23 5.15
C GLU A 41 -0.36 -7.18 6.02
N LYS A 42 0.46 -8.03 5.40
CA LYS A 42 1.40 -8.91 6.12
C LYS A 42 2.64 -8.19 6.67
N LYS A 43 2.78 -6.89 6.39
CA LYS A 43 3.94 -6.12 6.83
C LYS A 43 3.71 -5.58 8.24
N GLU A 44 4.58 -5.94 9.18
CA GLU A 44 4.53 -5.42 10.55
C GLU A 44 4.55 -3.89 10.57
N GLY A 45 3.66 -3.29 11.36
CA GLY A 45 3.47 -1.84 11.45
C GLY A 45 2.45 -1.26 10.46
N VAL A 46 2.01 -2.03 9.46
CA VAL A 46 0.84 -1.71 8.64
C VAL A 46 -0.42 -2.08 9.40
N LEU A 47 -1.40 -1.19 9.41
CA LEU A 47 -2.65 -1.35 10.14
C LEU A 47 -3.83 -1.68 9.24
N GLU A 48 -3.85 -1.12 8.05
CA GLU A 48 -4.90 -1.30 7.06
C GLU A 48 -4.35 -1.06 5.66
N VAL A 49 -4.82 -1.81 4.70
CA VAL A 49 -4.58 -1.56 3.28
C VAL A 49 -5.91 -1.53 2.56
N VAL A 50 -6.12 -0.52 1.72
CA VAL A 50 -7.36 -0.35 0.97
C VAL A 50 -7.03 -0.39 -0.51
N SER A 51 -7.66 -1.29 -1.25
CA SER A 51 -7.59 -1.35 -2.71
C SER A 51 -8.41 -0.24 -3.36
N GLY A 52 -7.88 0.41 -4.40
CA GLY A 52 -8.53 1.54 -5.06
C GLY A 52 -7.83 2.03 -6.30
N TYR A 53 -8.07 3.29 -6.63
CA TYR A 53 -7.62 3.92 -7.86
C TYR A 53 -7.04 5.31 -7.59
N SER A 54 -5.92 5.64 -8.24
CA SER A 54 -5.28 6.95 -8.14
C SER A 54 -4.55 7.33 -9.43
N GLY A 55 -4.21 8.62 -9.57
CA GLY A 55 -3.36 9.16 -10.63
C GLY A 55 -4.07 9.49 -11.95
N GLY A 56 -5.38 9.23 -12.06
CA GLY A 56 -6.20 9.55 -13.22
C GLY A 56 -7.06 10.79 -13.02
N THR A 57 -7.91 11.08 -14.02
CA THR A 57 -8.74 12.29 -14.06
C THR A 57 -10.24 12.01 -13.87
N THR A 58 -10.67 10.79 -14.10
CA THR A 58 -12.09 10.39 -13.93
C THR A 58 -12.47 10.41 -12.46
N LYS A 59 -13.58 11.08 -12.13
CA LYS A 59 -14.10 11.13 -10.77
C LYS A 59 -14.94 9.88 -10.49
N ASN A 60 -14.74 9.28 -9.29
CA ASN A 60 -15.43 8.07 -8.83
C ASN A 60 -15.45 6.97 -9.91
N PRO A 61 -14.28 6.56 -10.43
CA PRO A 61 -14.22 5.58 -11.48
C PRO A 61 -14.63 4.21 -10.96
N THR A 62 -15.24 3.40 -11.82
CA THR A 62 -15.52 1.99 -11.56
C THR A 62 -14.33 1.12 -12.00
N TYR A 63 -14.24 -0.09 -11.47
CA TYR A 63 -13.23 -1.08 -11.89
C TYR A 63 -13.20 -1.27 -13.40
N LYS A 64 -14.37 -1.42 -14.02
CA LYS A 64 -14.49 -1.60 -15.46
C LYS A 64 -13.93 -0.41 -16.25
N GLU A 65 -14.18 0.81 -15.80
CA GLU A 65 -13.64 2.02 -16.46
C GLU A 65 -12.13 2.13 -16.32
N VAL A 66 -11.57 1.71 -15.17
CA VAL A 66 -10.11 1.75 -14.93
C VAL A 66 -9.40 0.69 -15.77
N THR A 67 -9.91 -0.54 -15.81
CA THR A 67 -9.25 -1.66 -16.48
C THR A 67 -9.43 -1.63 -18.00
N TYR A 68 -10.57 -1.18 -18.51
CA TYR A 68 -10.88 -1.18 -19.94
C TYR A 68 -11.01 0.22 -20.56
N GLY A 69 -11.09 1.27 -19.74
CA GLY A 69 -11.29 2.63 -20.18
C GLY A 69 -9.99 3.44 -20.27
N LYS A 70 -10.16 4.76 -20.50
CA LYS A 70 -9.07 5.72 -20.54
C LYS A 70 -9.15 6.71 -19.38
N THR A 71 -9.33 6.21 -18.16
CA THR A 71 -9.48 7.04 -16.96
C THR A 71 -8.17 7.70 -16.52
N GLY A 72 -7.04 7.12 -16.93
CA GLY A 72 -5.71 7.51 -16.48
C GLY A 72 -5.37 7.04 -15.06
N HIS A 73 -6.28 6.32 -14.39
CA HIS A 73 -6.03 5.73 -13.08
C HIS A 73 -5.20 4.46 -13.16
N PHE A 74 -4.48 4.22 -12.06
CA PHE A 74 -3.78 2.97 -11.78
C PHE A 74 -4.53 2.21 -10.70
N GLU A 75 -4.47 0.87 -10.72
CA GLU A 75 -4.80 0.07 -9.55
C GLU A 75 -3.80 0.40 -8.45
N THR A 76 -4.29 0.95 -7.36
CA THR A 76 -3.48 1.57 -6.30
C THR A 76 -3.94 1.05 -4.96
N ILE A 77 -3.02 0.89 -4.02
CA ILE A 77 -3.34 0.67 -2.62
C ILE A 77 -3.09 1.94 -1.80
N GLU A 78 -3.99 2.23 -0.85
CA GLU A 78 -3.74 3.13 0.28
C GLU A 78 -3.26 2.27 1.45
N VAL A 79 -2.09 2.58 2.00
CA VAL A 79 -1.49 1.89 3.14
C VAL A 79 -1.56 2.81 4.35
N ILE A 80 -2.28 2.40 5.39
CA ILE A 80 -2.35 3.08 6.68
C ILE A 80 -1.40 2.38 7.64
N PHE A 81 -0.46 3.09 8.22
CA PHE A 81 0.59 2.52 9.04
C PHE A 81 0.87 3.33 10.31
N ASN A 82 1.38 2.64 11.34
CA ASN A 82 1.83 3.27 12.58
C ASN A 82 3.27 3.76 12.42
N LYS A 83 3.49 5.08 12.42
CA LYS A 83 4.82 5.71 12.26
C LYS A 83 5.78 5.39 13.40
N ASP A 84 5.27 4.98 14.56
CA ASP A 84 6.11 4.55 15.68
C ASP A 84 6.71 3.14 15.44
N SER A 85 6.11 2.35 14.53
CA SER A 85 6.50 0.97 14.25
C SER A 85 7.21 0.79 12.91
N ILE A 86 6.81 1.55 11.89
CA ILE A 86 7.36 1.46 10.53
C ILE A 86 7.41 2.85 9.87
N ASN A 87 8.45 3.14 9.13
CA ASN A 87 8.57 4.41 8.41
C ASN A 87 8.28 4.25 6.90
N TYR A 88 8.12 5.39 6.20
CA TYR A 88 7.83 5.40 4.77
C TYR A 88 8.93 4.72 3.93
N ASN A 89 10.20 4.85 4.31
CA ASN A 89 11.31 4.21 3.58
C ASN A 89 11.23 2.67 3.65
N ASP A 90 10.75 2.11 4.77
CA ASP A 90 10.54 0.67 4.91
C ASP A 90 9.40 0.19 4.02
N LEU A 91 8.31 0.96 3.93
CA LEU A 91 7.20 0.69 3.01
C LEU A 91 7.65 0.80 1.54
N LEU A 92 8.46 1.81 1.21
CA LEU A 92 9.02 1.98 -0.12
C LEU A 92 9.97 0.82 -0.50
N ASN A 93 10.79 0.35 0.43
CA ASN A 93 11.64 -0.82 0.21
C ASN A 93 10.80 -2.09 0.02
N HIS A 94 9.67 -2.22 0.74
CA HIS A 94 8.74 -3.32 0.56
C HIS A 94 8.04 -3.24 -0.81
N PHE A 95 7.61 -2.04 -1.22
CA PHE A 95 7.05 -1.79 -2.54
C PHE A 95 7.97 -2.26 -3.66
N TRP A 96 9.24 -1.82 -3.65
CA TRP A 96 10.21 -2.24 -4.68
C TRP A 96 10.31 -3.75 -4.81
N LYS A 97 10.41 -4.48 -3.69
CA LYS A 97 10.54 -5.94 -3.68
C LYS A 97 9.29 -6.68 -4.16
N ASN A 98 8.17 -5.98 -4.28
CA ASN A 98 6.89 -6.53 -4.71
C ASN A 98 6.50 -6.18 -6.15
N ILE A 99 7.39 -5.54 -6.92
CA ILE A 99 7.16 -5.21 -8.32
C ILE A 99 8.32 -5.64 -9.21
N ASP A 100 8.05 -5.71 -10.52
CA ASP A 100 9.07 -5.61 -11.56
C ASP A 100 9.25 -4.13 -11.94
N PRO A 101 10.30 -3.46 -11.47
CA PRO A 101 10.49 -2.04 -11.73
C PRO A 101 10.94 -1.75 -13.17
N PHE A 102 11.07 -2.78 -14.00
CA PHE A 102 11.55 -2.71 -15.38
C PHE A 102 10.46 -3.03 -16.42
N ASP A 103 9.23 -3.34 -15.98
CA ASP A 103 8.10 -3.62 -16.87
C ASP A 103 7.28 -2.35 -17.13
N GLU A 104 7.42 -1.78 -18.31
CA GLU A 104 6.72 -0.55 -18.71
C GLU A 104 5.28 -0.79 -19.20
N TYR A 105 4.88 -2.06 -19.40
CA TYR A 105 3.58 -2.40 -19.96
C TYR A 105 2.56 -2.87 -18.92
N GLY A 106 2.98 -3.04 -17.67
CA GLY A 106 2.14 -3.54 -16.59
C GLY A 106 2.95 -4.20 -15.50
N GLN A 107 2.42 -5.27 -14.91
CA GLN A 107 3.14 -6.09 -13.94
C GLN A 107 2.79 -7.57 -14.15
N PHE A 108 3.80 -8.39 -14.30
CA PHE A 108 3.66 -9.86 -14.44
C PHE A 108 2.70 -10.24 -15.59
N CYS A 109 1.56 -10.89 -15.26
CA CYS A 109 0.55 -11.26 -16.23
C CYS A 109 -0.44 -10.13 -16.57
N ASP A 110 -0.53 -9.10 -15.73
CA ASP A 110 -1.44 -7.99 -15.93
C ASP A 110 -0.80 -6.92 -16.81
N LYS A 111 -1.35 -6.75 -18.00
CA LYS A 111 -0.85 -5.79 -18.99
C LYS A 111 -1.89 -4.70 -19.24
N GLY A 112 -1.40 -3.49 -19.36
CA GLY A 112 -2.21 -2.31 -19.58
C GLY A 112 -1.80 -1.15 -18.67
N TYR A 113 -2.33 0.03 -18.99
CA TYR A 113 -1.94 1.27 -18.31
C TYR A 113 -2.22 1.24 -16.82
N SER A 114 -3.40 0.72 -16.41
CA SER A 114 -3.83 0.65 -15.01
C SER A 114 -2.97 -0.26 -14.14
N TYR A 115 -2.21 -1.18 -14.75
CA TYR A 115 -1.34 -2.12 -14.04
C TYR A 115 0.13 -1.72 -13.98
N ARG A 116 0.49 -0.53 -14.49
CA ARG A 116 1.86 -0.02 -14.39
C ARG A 116 2.19 0.37 -12.95
N SER A 117 3.48 0.31 -12.61
CA SER A 117 3.94 0.66 -11.26
C SER A 117 4.08 2.16 -11.07
N VAL A 118 3.64 2.64 -9.90
CA VAL A 118 3.74 4.04 -9.47
C VAL A 118 4.06 4.10 -7.99
N ALA A 119 5.05 4.90 -7.62
CA ALA A 119 5.23 5.38 -6.26
C ALA A 119 4.66 6.81 -6.18
N PHE A 120 3.62 6.99 -5.38
CA PHE A 120 3.06 8.30 -5.13
C PHE A 120 3.74 8.97 -3.94
N TYR A 121 3.89 10.30 -3.99
CA TYR A 121 4.42 11.10 -2.88
C TYR A 121 3.43 12.19 -2.48
N GLU A 122 3.31 12.43 -1.18
CA GLU A 122 2.46 13.50 -0.61
C GLU A 122 3.28 14.77 -0.33
N ASN A 123 4.59 14.62 -0.10
CA ASN A 123 5.51 15.70 0.25
C ASN A 123 6.90 15.49 -0.37
N GLU A 124 7.75 16.53 -0.30
CA GLU A 124 9.09 16.47 -0.91
C GLU A 124 10.02 15.47 -0.24
N GLU A 125 9.85 15.17 1.05
CA GLU A 125 10.65 14.16 1.74
C GLU A 125 10.40 12.75 1.14
N GLN A 126 9.12 12.38 0.94
CA GLN A 126 8.77 11.12 0.29
C GLN A 126 9.30 11.07 -1.14
N LYS A 127 9.18 12.18 -1.90
CA LYS A 127 9.72 12.27 -3.27
C LYS A 127 11.22 12.02 -3.29
N ASP A 128 11.97 12.68 -2.43
CA ASP A 128 13.42 12.50 -2.30
C ASP A 128 13.80 11.05 -1.97
N LEU A 129 13.04 10.39 -1.08
CA LEU A 129 13.26 8.98 -0.75
C LEU A 129 13.02 8.07 -1.96
N ILE A 130 11.95 8.31 -2.73
CA ILE A 130 11.66 7.57 -3.95
C ILE A 130 12.81 7.74 -4.96
N GLU A 131 13.19 8.97 -5.28
CA GLU A 131 14.21 9.27 -6.28
C GLU A 131 15.59 8.69 -5.88
N LYS A 132 15.98 8.82 -4.62
CA LYS A 132 17.22 8.22 -4.09
C LYS A 132 17.20 6.70 -4.18
N SER A 133 16.05 6.08 -3.87
CA SER A 133 15.92 4.62 -3.96
C SER A 133 15.99 4.13 -5.42
N MET A 134 15.38 4.86 -6.37
CA MET A 134 15.47 4.55 -7.80
C MET A 134 16.91 4.61 -8.29
N ILE A 135 17.65 5.68 -8.00
CA ILE A 135 19.07 5.81 -8.37
C ILE A 135 19.90 4.63 -7.82
N LYS A 136 19.66 4.25 -6.56
CA LYS A 136 20.34 3.10 -5.95
C LYS A 136 20.05 1.79 -6.68
N LEU A 137 18.78 1.57 -7.05
CA LEU A 137 18.36 0.36 -7.76
C LEU A 137 18.88 0.35 -9.20
N GLU A 138 18.81 1.46 -9.92
CA GLU A 138 19.38 1.58 -11.29
C GLU A 138 20.89 1.27 -11.30
N LYS A 139 21.61 1.77 -10.29
CA LYS A 139 23.04 1.46 -10.12
C LYS A 139 23.27 -0.02 -9.81
N LYS A 140 22.43 -0.64 -8.96
CA LYS A 140 22.53 -2.07 -8.60
C LYS A 140 22.28 -2.95 -9.81
N PHE A 141 21.21 -2.68 -10.55
CA PHE A 141 20.76 -3.53 -11.65
C PHE A 141 21.37 -3.16 -13.02
N LYS A 142 22.04 -2.01 -13.12
CA LYS A 142 22.56 -1.42 -14.37
C LYS A 142 21.46 -1.31 -15.43
N LYS A 143 20.24 -1.03 -15.00
CA LYS A 143 19.04 -0.94 -15.82
C LYS A 143 18.16 0.21 -15.35
N LYS A 144 17.55 0.94 -16.31
CA LYS A 144 16.64 2.06 -15.99
C LYS A 144 15.35 1.55 -15.37
N ILE A 145 14.91 2.20 -14.31
CA ILE A 145 13.60 1.97 -13.70
C ILE A 145 12.53 2.71 -14.47
N VAL A 146 11.41 2.04 -14.76
CA VAL A 146 10.27 2.59 -15.50
C VAL A 146 9.07 2.89 -14.62
N THR A 147 9.16 2.63 -13.31
CA THR A 147 8.15 3.00 -12.33
C THR A 147 7.93 4.50 -12.33
N TYR A 148 6.68 4.94 -12.38
CA TYR A 148 6.35 6.35 -12.31
C TYR A 148 6.53 6.89 -10.89
N VAL A 149 7.00 8.14 -10.80
CA VAL A 149 6.98 8.94 -9.58
C VAL A 149 5.95 10.04 -9.79
N ARG A 150 4.90 10.07 -8.97
CA ARG A 150 3.80 11.03 -9.13
C ARG A 150 3.43 11.67 -7.80
N LYS A 151 3.13 12.97 -7.85
CA LYS A 151 2.50 13.62 -6.70
C LYS A 151 1.13 13.01 -6.48
N PHE A 152 0.84 12.64 -5.22
CA PHE A 152 -0.48 12.18 -4.82
C PHE A 152 -1.47 13.35 -4.90
N ASP A 153 -2.66 13.07 -5.44
CA ASP A 153 -3.76 14.03 -5.50
C ASP A 153 -4.99 13.46 -4.81
N LYS A 154 -5.51 12.35 -5.32
CA LYS A 154 -6.73 11.77 -4.82
C LYS A 154 -6.76 10.25 -4.97
N PHE A 155 -7.32 9.59 -3.97
CA PHE A 155 -7.61 8.17 -3.96
C PHE A 155 -9.11 7.93 -4.02
N TYR A 156 -9.51 6.94 -4.81
CA TYR A 156 -10.88 6.44 -4.89
C TYR A 156 -10.86 4.98 -4.47
N LYS A 157 -11.51 4.66 -3.35
CA LYS A 157 -11.66 3.27 -2.89
C LYS A 157 -12.36 2.45 -3.98
N ALA A 158 -11.85 1.27 -4.27
CA ALA A 158 -12.49 0.32 -5.17
C ALA A 158 -13.74 -0.28 -4.51
N GLU A 159 -14.57 -0.90 -5.32
CA GLU A 159 -15.81 -1.55 -4.91
C GLU A 159 -15.54 -2.61 -3.82
N ASP A 160 -16.48 -2.84 -2.93
CA ASP A 160 -16.31 -3.75 -1.77
C ASP A 160 -15.91 -5.17 -2.19
N ALA A 161 -16.33 -5.62 -3.36
CA ALA A 161 -15.94 -6.92 -3.91
C ALA A 161 -14.43 -7.06 -4.19
N HIS A 162 -13.67 -5.97 -4.18
CA HIS A 162 -12.23 -5.94 -4.39
C HIS A 162 -11.42 -5.80 -3.09
N GLN A 163 -12.06 -5.46 -1.97
CA GLN A 163 -11.39 -5.37 -0.67
C GLN A 163 -11.17 -6.76 -0.10
N ASN A 164 -10.02 -7.02 0.49
CA ASN A 164 -9.65 -8.31 1.10
C ASN A 164 -9.89 -9.51 0.16
N TYR A 165 -9.79 -9.28 -1.16
CA TYR A 165 -10.10 -10.30 -2.16
C TYR A 165 -9.27 -11.57 -1.98
N TYR A 166 -8.05 -11.45 -1.52
CA TYR A 166 -7.14 -12.57 -1.28
C TYR A 166 -7.63 -13.50 -0.14
N GLU A 167 -8.47 -13.00 0.79
CA GLU A 167 -9.13 -13.79 1.85
C GLU A 167 -10.54 -14.22 1.43
N GLU A 168 -11.38 -13.26 1.00
CA GLU A 168 -12.79 -13.48 0.66
C GLU A 168 -12.98 -14.43 -0.54
N LYS A 169 -12.05 -14.42 -1.49
CA LYS A 169 -12.05 -15.23 -2.70
C LYS A 169 -10.79 -16.07 -2.84
N PHE A 170 -10.33 -16.62 -1.72
CA PHE A 170 -9.04 -17.29 -1.58
C PHE A 170 -8.67 -18.24 -2.73
N LEU A 171 -9.57 -19.17 -3.11
CA LEU A 171 -9.26 -20.13 -4.19
C LEU A 171 -9.10 -19.46 -5.56
N ASN A 172 -9.93 -18.46 -5.86
CA ASN A 172 -9.82 -17.71 -7.12
C ASN A 172 -8.53 -16.91 -7.14
N TYR A 173 -8.22 -16.23 -6.05
CA TYR A 173 -6.99 -15.47 -5.90
C TYR A 173 -5.74 -16.35 -6.00
N LEU A 174 -5.72 -17.50 -5.32
CA LEU A 174 -4.59 -18.43 -5.36
C LEU A 174 -4.34 -18.95 -6.79
N SER A 175 -5.41 -19.31 -7.51
CA SER A 175 -5.34 -19.74 -8.91
C SER A 175 -4.78 -18.65 -9.82
N TYR A 176 -5.27 -17.42 -9.67
CA TYR A 176 -4.78 -16.25 -10.39
C TYR A 176 -3.30 -15.99 -10.08
N LYS A 177 -2.91 -15.88 -8.80
CA LYS A 177 -1.55 -15.59 -8.34
C LYS A 177 -0.55 -16.63 -8.89
N LYS A 178 -0.94 -17.92 -8.88
CA LYS A 178 -0.13 -19.02 -9.42
C LYS A 178 0.02 -18.93 -10.94
N ALA A 179 -1.08 -18.65 -11.66
CA ALA A 179 -1.06 -18.49 -13.11
C ALA A 179 -0.17 -17.33 -13.57
N CYS A 180 -0.17 -16.21 -12.81
CA CYS A 180 0.68 -15.04 -13.06
C CYS A 180 2.17 -15.26 -12.77
N ARG A 181 2.54 -16.31 -12.07
CA ARG A 181 3.93 -16.64 -11.68
C ARG A 181 4.64 -15.47 -10.96
N ARG A 182 3.89 -14.62 -10.25
CA ARG A 182 4.41 -13.39 -9.62
C ARG A 182 5.60 -13.68 -8.70
N GLU A 183 5.49 -14.65 -7.81
CA GLU A 183 6.55 -15.01 -6.86
C GLU A 183 7.82 -15.49 -7.56
N GLU A 184 7.68 -16.30 -8.62
CA GLU A 184 8.82 -16.78 -9.39
C GLU A 184 9.57 -15.62 -10.07
N ILE A 185 8.83 -14.69 -10.67
CA ILE A 185 9.41 -13.54 -11.35
C ILE A 185 10.08 -12.60 -10.35
N LEU A 186 9.44 -12.32 -9.21
CA LEU A 186 10.04 -11.51 -8.13
C LEU A 186 11.33 -12.13 -7.61
N ASN A 187 11.36 -13.45 -7.39
CA ASN A 187 12.56 -14.13 -6.96
C ASN A 187 13.71 -14.01 -7.99
N LYS A 188 13.40 -14.05 -9.28
CA LYS A 188 14.43 -13.86 -10.33
C LYS A 188 14.98 -12.45 -10.39
N ILE A 189 14.17 -11.44 -10.03
CA ILE A 189 14.59 -10.03 -10.06
C ILE A 189 15.40 -9.68 -8.81
N TRP A 190 14.98 -10.16 -7.63
CA TRP A 190 15.45 -9.62 -6.36
C TRP A 190 16.49 -10.50 -5.64
N ASN A 191 16.62 -11.78 -6.01
CA ASN A 191 17.59 -12.74 -5.47
C ASN A 191 18.63 -13.15 -6.54
#